data_7a49ee63d7b32d6cd20af0b31598da55
#
_entry.id   7a49ee63d7b32d6cd20af0b31598da55
#
_cell.length_a   1.000
_cell.length_b   1.000
_cell.length_c   1.000
_cell.angle_alpha   90.00
_cell.angle_beta   90.00
_cell.angle_gamma   90.00
#
_symmetry.space_group_name_H-M   'P 1'
#
loop_
_entity.id
_entity.type
_entity.pdbx_description
1 polymer ?
#
loop_
_entity_poly.entity_id
_entity_poly.type
_entity_poly.pdbx_seq_one_letter_code
_entity_poly.pdbx_strand_id
1 'polypeptide(L)'
;ARVQRSITKDGGMKEYLVRANPIFDGEGNIALIVADRIEMKSLLQQYESLRYDCYEEYTPVENTQSTDKIISRSRAMEQVMSLALRASQRDSSVLLQGKSGTGKEVIAEYIHSNSMRRSHEMVRINCASMPENLLESELFGYERGAFTGALQTGKMGLIELADKGTLFLDEVNSMPLELQAKLLRVLETKSVLRIGACKPRAIDFRLIAATNADLRECVSKNQFREDLYYRLNVIPITIPPLKDRPEDIRPLANYFLQKFCAQYGLQKR
;
A
#
# COMPACT_ATOMS: atom_id res chain seq x y z
N ALA A 1 -14.08 15.19 -7.16
CA ALA A 1 -13.53 15.20 -8.52
C ALA A 1 -14.42 14.39 -9.45
N ARG A 2 -14.55 14.78 -10.70
CA ARG A 2 -15.36 14.08 -11.71
C ARG A 2 -14.56 13.96 -13.00
N VAL A 3 -14.62 12.81 -13.67
CA VAL A 3 -14.03 12.64 -15.00
C VAL A 3 -14.96 13.25 -16.03
N GLN A 4 -14.43 14.14 -16.85
CA GLN A 4 -15.16 14.79 -17.95
C GLN A 4 -14.47 14.43 -19.28
N ARG A 5 -15.25 14.01 -20.27
CA ARG A 5 -14.80 13.77 -21.64
C ARG A 5 -15.09 14.97 -22.51
N SER A 6 -14.15 15.39 -23.33
CA SER A 6 -14.38 16.41 -24.34
C SER A 6 -13.72 16.04 -25.66
N ILE A 7 -14.41 16.42 -26.76
CA ILE A 7 -13.92 16.20 -28.13
C ILE A 7 -13.03 17.39 -28.50
N THR A 8 -11.83 17.13 -29.01
CA THR A 8 -10.92 18.18 -29.52
C THR A 8 -11.37 18.64 -30.91
N LYS A 9 -10.88 19.81 -31.34
CA LYS A 9 -11.19 20.35 -32.68
C LYS A 9 -10.82 19.40 -33.83
N ASP A 10 -9.87 18.49 -33.57
CA ASP A 10 -9.36 17.50 -34.54
C ASP A 10 -10.12 16.14 -34.44
N GLY A 11 -11.28 16.10 -33.74
CA GLY A 11 -12.10 14.91 -33.57
C GLY A 11 -11.59 13.88 -32.55
N GLY A 12 -10.46 14.15 -31.87
CA GLY A 12 -9.93 13.29 -30.84
C GLY A 12 -10.71 13.41 -29.52
N MET A 13 -10.78 12.33 -28.74
CA MET A 13 -11.39 12.32 -27.42
C MET A 13 -10.32 12.52 -26.36
N LYS A 14 -10.52 13.49 -25.46
CA LYS A 14 -9.67 13.73 -24.30
C LYS A 14 -10.46 13.57 -23.01
N GLU A 15 -9.84 12.94 -22.02
CA GLU A 15 -10.39 12.78 -20.67
C GLU A 15 -9.68 13.72 -19.70
N TYR A 16 -10.46 14.37 -18.85
CA TYR A 16 -9.97 15.31 -17.86
C TYR A 16 -10.51 14.97 -16.48
N LEU A 17 -9.66 15.07 -15.47
CA LEU A 17 -10.08 15.12 -14.08
C LEU A 17 -10.43 16.58 -13.73
N VAL A 18 -11.70 16.82 -13.38
CA VAL A 18 -12.17 18.13 -12.96
C VAL A 18 -12.44 18.13 -11.47
N ARG A 19 -11.77 19.01 -10.74
CA ARG A 19 -12.01 19.27 -9.33
C ARG A 19 -12.55 20.69 -9.20
N ALA A 20 -13.75 20.84 -8.66
CA ALA A 20 -14.35 22.13 -8.34
C ALA A 20 -14.30 22.35 -6.83
N ASN A 21 -13.73 23.45 -6.39
CA ASN A 21 -13.65 23.85 -4.99
C ASN A 21 -14.44 25.14 -4.82
N PRO A 22 -15.59 25.13 -4.11
CA PRO A 22 -16.33 26.34 -3.81
C PRO A 22 -15.59 27.18 -2.77
N ILE A 23 -15.57 28.49 -2.97
CA ILE A 23 -15.15 29.50 -1.99
C ILE A 23 -16.41 30.17 -1.52
N PHE A 24 -16.62 30.27 -0.22
CA PHE A 24 -17.80 30.84 0.40
C PHE A 24 -17.51 32.28 0.84
N ASP A 25 -18.50 33.16 0.80
CA ASP A 25 -18.47 34.49 1.38
C ASP A 25 -18.68 34.46 2.90
N GLY A 26 -18.65 35.64 3.54
CA GLY A 26 -18.85 35.76 4.99
C GLY A 26 -20.28 35.41 5.47
N GLU A 27 -21.22 35.24 4.56
CA GLU A 27 -22.61 34.85 4.82
C GLU A 27 -22.89 33.38 4.53
N GLY A 28 -21.87 32.62 4.07
CA GLY A 28 -21.98 31.21 3.77
C GLY A 28 -22.51 30.88 2.38
N ASN A 29 -22.65 31.86 1.48
CA ASN A 29 -23.02 31.66 0.08
C ASN A 29 -21.77 31.36 -0.76
N ILE A 30 -21.94 30.63 -1.89
CA ILE A 30 -20.83 30.40 -2.81
C ILE A 30 -20.48 31.68 -3.54
N ALA A 31 -19.36 32.30 -3.20
CA ALA A 31 -18.84 33.51 -3.84
C ALA A 31 -18.09 33.22 -5.15
N LEU A 32 -17.36 32.06 -5.20
CA LEU A 32 -16.54 31.68 -6.34
C LEU A 32 -16.40 30.15 -6.39
N ILE A 33 -16.30 29.60 -7.60
CA ILE A 33 -15.92 28.17 -7.79
C ILE A 33 -14.60 28.17 -8.56
N VAL A 34 -13.55 27.67 -7.92
CA VAL A 34 -12.26 27.41 -8.57
C VAL A 34 -12.28 26.00 -9.10
N ALA A 35 -12.16 25.84 -10.41
CA ALA A 35 -12.13 24.52 -11.05
C ALA A 35 -10.77 24.24 -11.69
N ASP A 36 -10.09 23.22 -11.18
CA ASP A 36 -8.87 22.69 -11.78
C ASP A 36 -9.24 21.61 -12.81
N ARG A 37 -8.61 21.69 -13.96
CA ARG A 37 -8.83 20.73 -15.05
C ARG A 37 -7.48 20.13 -15.46
N ILE A 38 -7.28 18.86 -15.15
CA ILE A 38 -6.04 18.13 -15.44
C ILE A 38 -6.33 17.08 -16.51
N GLU A 39 -5.57 17.09 -17.61
CA GLU A 39 -5.70 16.07 -18.64
C GLU A 39 -5.22 14.71 -18.08
N MET A 40 -6.06 13.67 -18.17
CA MET A 40 -5.77 12.35 -17.63
C MET A 40 -4.47 11.76 -18.19
N LYS A 41 -4.19 11.99 -19.47
CA LYS A 41 -2.96 11.52 -20.11
C LYS A 41 -1.71 12.18 -19.51
N SER A 42 -1.78 13.48 -19.23
CA SER A 42 -0.70 14.23 -18.56
C SER A 42 -0.51 13.78 -17.11
N LEU A 43 -1.61 13.50 -16.39
CA LEU A 43 -1.57 12.99 -15.03
C LEU A 43 -0.93 11.61 -14.97
N LEU A 44 -1.28 10.72 -15.90
CA LEU A 44 -0.68 9.39 -16.02
C LEU A 44 0.82 9.47 -16.37
N GLN A 45 1.21 10.35 -17.30
CA GLN A 45 2.61 10.58 -17.63
C GLN A 45 3.43 11.16 -16.47
N GLN A 46 2.87 12.13 -15.71
CA GLN A 46 3.49 12.62 -14.49
C GLN A 46 3.59 11.53 -13.41
N TYR A 47 2.57 10.71 -13.25
CA TYR A 47 2.59 9.58 -12.34
C TYR A 47 3.62 8.53 -12.75
N GLU A 48 3.75 8.25 -14.05
CA GLU A 48 4.78 7.36 -14.59
C GLU A 48 6.19 7.94 -14.44
N SER A 49 6.40 9.25 -14.66
CA SER A 49 7.71 9.90 -14.49
C SER A 49 8.11 9.94 -12.99
N LEU A 50 7.21 10.36 -12.11
CA LEU A 50 7.44 10.32 -10.65
C LEU A 50 7.74 8.89 -10.16
N ARG A 51 7.18 7.90 -10.82
CA ARG A 51 7.41 6.50 -10.54
C ARG A 51 8.75 6.00 -11.08
N TYR A 52 9.16 6.45 -12.26
CA TYR A 52 10.51 6.18 -12.80
C TYR A 52 11.58 6.80 -11.90
N ASP A 53 11.40 8.04 -11.46
CA ASP A 53 12.28 8.70 -10.51
C ASP A 53 12.36 7.95 -9.17
N CYS A 54 11.23 7.37 -8.70
CA CYS A 54 11.22 6.48 -7.53
C CYS A 54 11.91 5.12 -7.77
N TYR A 55 12.01 4.64 -9.01
CA TYR A 55 12.69 3.38 -9.35
C TYR A 55 14.17 3.57 -9.69
N GLU A 56 14.58 4.72 -10.25
CA GLU A 56 16.00 5.02 -10.47
C GLU A 56 16.73 5.40 -9.18
N GLU A 57 16.03 5.97 -8.19
CA GLU A 57 16.55 6.18 -6.83
C GLU A 57 16.44 4.94 -5.94
N TYR A 58 15.84 3.85 -6.41
CA TYR A 58 15.86 2.58 -5.73
C TYR A 58 17.21 1.86 -5.98
N THR A 59 18.29 2.54 -5.65
CA THR A 59 19.51 1.86 -5.25
C THR A 59 19.17 1.12 -3.96
N PRO A 60 19.57 -0.16 -3.82
CA PRO A 60 19.45 -0.85 -2.54
C PRO A 60 20.09 0.06 -1.52
N VAL A 61 19.30 0.65 -0.65
CA VAL A 61 19.85 1.41 0.48
C VAL A 61 20.66 0.39 1.24
N GLU A 62 21.99 0.51 1.11
CA GLU A 62 22.88 -0.22 1.97
C GLU A 62 22.33 -0.12 3.38
N ASN A 63 22.15 -1.27 4.00
CA ASN A 63 21.64 -1.56 5.32
C ASN A 63 22.10 -0.53 6.37
N THR A 64 21.68 0.72 6.22
CA THR A 64 21.70 1.68 7.31
C THR A 64 20.50 1.34 8.16
N GLN A 65 20.79 0.68 9.27
CA GLN A 65 19.94 0.36 10.40
C GLN A 65 18.93 1.48 10.68
N SER A 66 17.88 1.60 9.87
CA SER A 66 16.68 2.32 10.25
C SER A 66 15.79 1.40 11.08
N THR A 67 16.29 0.96 12.22
CA THR A 67 15.44 0.70 13.35
C THR A 67 14.89 2.07 13.77
N ASP A 68 13.91 2.59 13.01
CA ASP A 68 13.04 3.60 13.56
C ASP A 68 12.45 2.95 14.82
N LYS A 69 13.01 3.39 15.95
CA LYS A 69 12.80 2.77 17.25
C LYS A 69 11.31 2.83 17.53
N ILE A 70 10.63 1.69 17.49
CA ILE A 70 9.20 1.63 17.79
C ILE A 70 9.02 2.20 19.19
N ILE A 71 8.31 3.30 19.28
CA ILE A 71 8.11 4.02 20.52
C ILE A 71 6.80 3.56 21.11
N SER A 72 6.90 2.78 22.16
CA SER A 72 5.74 2.32 22.93
C SER A 72 6.12 2.19 24.40
N ARG A 73 5.16 2.46 25.27
CA ARG A 73 5.25 2.24 26.73
C ARG A 73 4.01 1.52 27.28
N SER A 74 2.96 1.41 26.46
CA SER A 74 1.75 0.74 26.88
C SER A 74 1.92 -0.78 26.86
N ARG A 75 1.32 -1.44 27.85
CA ARG A 75 1.27 -2.90 27.92
C ARG A 75 0.60 -3.52 26.68
N ALA A 76 -0.38 -2.83 26.12
CA ALA A 76 -1.07 -3.28 24.91
C ALA A 76 -0.10 -3.38 23.71
N MET A 77 0.79 -2.39 23.53
CA MET A 77 1.80 -2.43 22.46
C MET A 77 2.93 -3.42 22.77
N GLU A 78 3.29 -3.62 24.04
CA GLU A 78 4.26 -4.69 24.39
C GLU A 78 3.76 -6.06 23.96
N GLN A 79 2.46 -6.35 24.13
CA GLN A 79 1.84 -7.59 23.65
C GLN A 79 1.87 -7.69 22.12
N VAL A 80 1.55 -6.60 21.41
CA VAL A 80 1.64 -6.54 19.94
C VAL A 80 3.07 -6.81 19.47
N MET A 81 4.06 -6.16 20.09
CA MET A 81 5.49 -6.33 19.75
C MET A 81 5.99 -7.75 20.02
N SER A 82 5.59 -8.34 21.16
CA SER A 82 5.92 -9.73 21.51
C SER A 82 5.34 -10.71 20.47
N LEU A 83 4.08 -10.51 20.04
CA LEU A 83 3.45 -11.34 19.02
C LEU A 83 4.11 -11.12 17.65
N ALA A 84 4.41 -9.88 17.27
CA ALA A 84 5.11 -9.53 16.04
C ALA A 84 6.51 -10.18 15.97
N LEU A 85 7.27 -10.17 17.08
CA LEU A 85 8.57 -10.81 17.15
C LEU A 85 8.47 -12.33 17.00
N ARG A 86 7.49 -12.98 17.64
CA ARG A 86 7.25 -14.43 17.45
C ARG A 86 6.82 -14.74 16.03
N ALA A 87 5.95 -13.91 15.44
CA ALA A 87 5.53 -14.05 14.06
C ALA A 87 6.70 -13.90 13.08
N SER A 88 7.68 -13.03 13.36
CA SER A 88 8.84 -12.81 12.49
C SER A 88 9.68 -14.10 12.26
N GLN A 89 9.70 -14.99 13.25
CA GLN A 89 10.45 -16.26 13.18
C GLN A 89 9.78 -17.34 12.32
N ARG A 90 8.64 -17.05 11.71
CA ARG A 90 7.87 -18.00 10.89
C ARG A 90 7.57 -17.37 9.53
N ASP A 91 7.49 -18.21 8.49
CA ASP A 91 7.12 -17.76 7.12
C ASP A 91 5.60 -17.68 6.88
N SER A 92 4.81 -17.92 7.92
CA SER A 92 3.34 -17.83 7.83
C SER A 92 2.88 -16.40 7.51
N SER A 93 1.73 -16.30 6.82
CA SER A 93 1.07 -15.02 6.56
C SER A 93 0.69 -14.33 7.86
N VAL A 94 0.87 -13.00 7.90
CA VAL A 94 0.48 -12.16 9.03
C VAL A 94 -0.59 -11.19 8.57
N LEU A 95 -1.68 -11.06 9.34
CA LEU A 95 -2.73 -10.09 9.11
C LEU A 95 -2.70 -9.03 10.21
N LEU A 96 -2.30 -7.80 9.85
CA LEU A 96 -2.30 -6.65 10.73
C LEU A 96 -3.66 -5.95 10.67
N GLN A 97 -4.35 -5.89 11.79
CA GLN A 97 -5.65 -5.24 11.91
C GLN A 97 -5.53 -3.99 12.78
N GLY A 98 -6.13 -2.88 12.35
CA GLY A 98 -6.14 -1.64 13.13
C GLY A 98 -6.59 -0.45 12.30
N LYS A 99 -7.15 0.55 12.97
CA LYS A 99 -7.60 1.80 12.33
C LYS A 99 -6.48 2.47 11.54
N SER A 100 -6.84 3.36 10.62
CA SER A 100 -5.83 4.17 9.91
C SER A 100 -4.97 4.95 10.92
N GLY A 101 -3.67 5.08 10.65
CA GLY A 101 -2.73 5.78 11.52
C GLY A 101 -2.28 5.02 12.78
N THR A 102 -2.65 3.76 12.98
CA THR A 102 -2.22 2.97 14.16
C THR A 102 -0.76 2.50 14.10
N GLY A 103 -0.11 2.58 12.95
CA GLY A 103 1.28 2.15 12.75
C GLY A 103 1.42 0.74 12.17
N LYS A 104 0.43 0.25 11.39
CA LYS A 104 0.48 -1.08 10.75
C LYS A 104 1.74 -1.28 9.91
N GLU A 105 2.13 -0.27 9.12
CA GLU A 105 3.34 -0.33 8.29
C GLU A 105 4.60 -0.47 9.13
N VAL A 106 4.71 0.25 10.24
CA VAL A 106 5.86 0.17 11.17
C VAL A 106 5.97 -1.23 11.78
N ILE A 107 4.84 -1.86 12.13
CA ILE A 107 4.83 -3.25 12.64
C ILE A 107 5.19 -4.23 11.54
N ALA A 108 4.73 -4.03 10.30
CA ALA A 108 5.10 -4.87 9.15
C ALA A 108 6.62 -4.82 8.90
N GLU A 109 7.21 -3.62 8.93
CA GLU A 109 8.65 -3.41 8.80
C GLU A 109 9.43 -4.08 9.96
N TYR A 110 8.95 -3.96 11.19
CA TYR A 110 9.52 -4.65 12.33
C TYR A 110 9.51 -6.18 12.16
N ILE A 111 8.40 -6.76 11.69
CA ILE A 111 8.30 -8.20 11.42
C ILE A 111 9.29 -8.61 10.33
N HIS A 112 9.39 -7.86 9.24
CA HIS A 112 10.33 -8.15 8.17
C HIS A 112 11.78 -8.07 8.65
N SER A 113 12.17 -6.98 9.33
CA SER A 113 13.54 -6.74 9.80
C SER A 113 14.04 -7.77 10.83
N ASN A 114 13.11 -8.42 11.54
CA ASN A 114 13.44 -9.50 12.48
C ASN A 114 13.22 -10.90 11.89
N SER A 115 12.91 -11.02 10.59
CA SER A 115 12.63 -12.30 9.94
C SER A 115 13.89 -12.94 9.33
N MET A 116 13.75 -14.18 8.90
CA MET A 116 14.80 -14.88 8.14
C MET A 116 15.01 -14.26 6.75
N ARG A 117 14.04 -13.44 6.26
CA ARG A 117 14.08 -12.78 4.95
C ARG A 117 14.55 -11.31 5.03
N ARG A 118 15.08 -10.87 6.17
CA ARG A 118 15.51 -9.48 6.42
C ARG A 118 16.59 -8.94 5.46
N SER A 119 17.36 -9.84 4.83
CA SER A 119 18.38 -9.50 3.84
C SER A 119 17.83 -9.34 2.42
N HIS A 120 16.54 -9.65 2.21
CA HIS A 120 15.85 -9.50 0.94
C HIS A 120 14.88 -8.32 1.02
N GLU A 121 14.34 -7.95 -0.12
CA GLU A 121 13.47 -6.79 -0.24
C GLU A 121 12.11 -6.98 0.45
N MET A 122 11.59 -5.91 1.06
CA MET A 122 10.20 -5.78 1.46
C MET A 122 9.47 -4.90 0.47
N VAL A 123 8.78 -5.53 -0.48
CA VAL A 123 7.96 -4.84 -1.48
C VAL A 123 6.64 -4.42 -0.87
N ARG A 124 6.27 -3.13 -0.98
CA ARG A 124 5.08 -2.54 -0.35
C ARG A 124 4.12 -2.01 -1.40
N ILE A 125 2.84 -2.23 -1.18
CA ILE A 125 1.78 -1.64 -1.98
C ILE A 125 0.57 -1.33 -1.12
N ASN A 126 -0.02 -0.15 -1.33
CA ASN A 126 -1.32 0.18 -0.77
C ASN A 126 -2.41 -0.07 -1.82
N CYS A 127 -3.31 -1.01 -1.55
CA CYS A 127 -4.35 -1.44 -2.49
C CYS A 127 -5.41 -0.37 -2.76
N ALA A 128 -5.54 0.65 -1.88
CA ALA A 128 -6.47 1.76 -2.07
C ALA A 128 -5.87 2.94 -2.85
N SER A 129 -4.55 2.95 -3.09
CA SER A 129 -3.85 4.12 -3.65
C SER A 129 -4.05 4.30 -5.15
N MET A 130 -4.55 3.30 -5.87
CA MET A 130 -4.65 3.31 -7.32
C MET A 130 -5.92 2.62 -7.86
N PRO A 131 -6.36 2.96 -9.08
CA PRO A 131 -7.46 2.27 -9.76
C PRO A 131 -7.18 0.79 -9.99
N GLU A 132 -8.24 -0.03 -10.08
CA GLU A 132 -8.19 -1.48 -10.21
C GLU A 132 -7.24 -1.98 -11.33
N ASN A 133 -7.38 -1.44 -12.54
CA ASN A 133 -6.56 -1.85 -13.70
C ASN A 133 -5.06 -1.57 -13.48
N LEU A 134 -4.74 -0.49 -12.76
CA LEU A 134 -3.36 -0.19 -12.39
C LEU A 134 -2.87 -1.13 -11.30
N LEU A 135 -3.69 -1.38 -10.27
CA LEU A 135 -3.36 -2.32 -9.20
C LEU A 135 -3.06 -3.72 -9.75
N GLU A 136 -3.84 -4.19 -10.73
CA GLU A 136 -3.60 -5.46 -11.39
C GLU A 136 -2.25 -5.49 -12.10
N SER A 137 -2.00 -4.51 -12.96
CA SER A 137 -0.76 -4.45 -13.73
C SER A 137 0.49 -4.24 -12.85
N GLU A 138 0.34 -3.54 -11.70
CA GLU A 138 1.41 -3.40 -10.71
C GLU A 138 1.70 -4.71 -9.98
N LEU A 139 0.67 -5.39 -9.47
CA LEU A 139 0.84 -6.62 -8.70
C LEU A 139 1.38 -7.76 -9.55
N PHE A 140 0.74 -8.02 -10.69
CA PHE A 140 1.02 -9.23 -11.49
C PHE A 140 2.00 -8.99 -12.64
N GLY A 141 2.19 -7.72 -13.04
CA GLY A 141 2.97 -7.40 -14.24
C GLY A 141 2.26 -7.78 -15.54
N TYR A 142 2.88 -7.50 -16.67
CA TYR A 142 2.34 -7.80 -17.98
C TYR A 142 3.44 -8.11 -19.00
N GLU A 143 3.10 -8.91 -20.01
CA GLU A 143 3.96 -9.19 -21.15
C GLU A 143 3.75 -8.12 -22.24
N ARG A 144 4.69 -8.06 -23.17
CA ARG A 144 4.62 -7.18 -24.34
C ARG A 144 3.28 -7.35 -25.08
N GLY A 145 2.58 -6.23 -25.33
CA GLY A 145 1.33 -6.23 -26.08
C GLY A 145 0.11 -6.79 -25.35
N ALA A 146 0.18 -6.94 -24.03
CA ALA A 146 -0.93 -7.46 -23.22
C ALA A 146 -2.19 -6.60 -23.30
N PHE A 147 -2.05 -5.28 -23.51
CA PHE A 147 -3.15 -4.34 -23.72
C PHE A 147 -2.67 -3.10 -24.48
N THR A 148 -3.61 -2.26 -24.91
CA THR A 148 -3.31 -0.99 -25.60
C THR A 148 -2.62 -0.01 -24.65
N GLY A 149 -1.36 0.32 -24.94
CA GLY A 149 -0.50 1.16 -24.09
C GLY A 149 0.50 0.39 -23.22
N ALA A 150 0.53 -0.95 -23.32
CA ALA A 150 1.57 -1.75 -22.68
C ALA A 150 2.96 -1.41 -23.23
N LEU A 151 3.97 -1.34 -22.33
CA LEU A 151 5.36 -1.14 -22.75
C LEU A 151 5.83 -2.27 -23.68
N GLN A 152 6.68 -1.92 -24.68
CA GLN A 152 7.22 -2.89 -25.62
C GLN A 152 8.14 -3.94 -24.97
N THR A 153 8.64 -3.65 -23.76
CA THR A 153 9.45 -4.57 -22.95
C THR A 153 8.64 -5.44 -22.00
N GLY A 154 7.32 -5.19 -21.87
CA GLY A 154 6.52 -5.72 -20.78
C GLY A 154 6.89 -5.07 -19.44
N LYS A 155 6.36 -5.60 -18.33
CA LYS A 155 6.64 -5.11 -16.98
C LYS A 155 6.62 -6.26 -15.98
N MET A 156 7.63 -6.30 -15.13
CA MET A 156 7.66 -7.19 -13.97
C MET A 156 6.67 -6.69 -12.91
N GLY A 157 5.90 -7.61 -12.30
CA GLY A 157 4.97 -7.29 -11.22
C GLY A 157 5.64 -7.24 -9.85
N LEU A 158 5.01 -6.53 -8.91
CA LEU A 158 5.50 -6.41 -7.52
C LEU A 158 5.56 -7.76 -6.80
N ILE A 159 4.68 -8.69 -7.16
CA ILE A 159 4.73 -10.06 -6.65
C ILE A 159 6.05 -10.75 -7.07
N GLU A 160 6.51 -10.57 -8.31
CA GLU A 160 7.80 -11.11 -8.76
C GLU A 160 8.98 -10.39 -8.10
N LEU A 161 8.89 -9.07 -7.88
CA LEU A 161 9.92 -8.30 -7.17
C LEU A 161 10.08 -8.75 -5.71
N ALA A 162 9.00 -9.24 -5.10
CA ALA A 162 9.02 -9.76 -3.73
C ALA A 162 9.62 -11.16 -3.61
N ASP A 163 10.13 -11.76 -4.71
CA ASP A 163 10.70 -13.11 -4.66
C ASP A 163 11.84 -13.21 -3.63
N LYS A 164 11.82 -14.28 -2.83
CA LYS A 164 12.69 -14.52 -1.65
C LYS A 164 12.52 -13.51 -0.50
N GLY A 165 11.82 -12.41 -0.73
CA GLY A 165 11.58 -11.32 0.21
C GLY A 165 10.21 -11.39 0.90
N THR A 166 9.66 -10.21 1.16
CA THR A 166 8.35 -10.03 1.80
C THR A 166 7.48 -9.12 0.95
N LEU A 167 6.24 -9.54 0.68
CA LEU A 167 5.20 -8.69 0.09
C LEU A 167 4.33 -8.12 1.21
N PHE A 168 4.24 -6.80 1.29
CA PHE A 168 3.34 -6.09 2.20
C PHE A 168 2.19 -5.47 1.42
N LEU A 169 0.96 -5.92 1.71
CA LEU A 169 -0.27 -5.39 1.13
C LEU A 169 -1.01 -4.56 2.19
N ASP A 170 -1.00 -3.24 2.03
CA ASP A 170 -1.80 -2.36 2.90
C ASP A 170 -3.21 -2.15 2.33
N GLU A 171 -4.17 -1.94 3.22
CA GLU A 171 -5.59 -1.77 2.90
C GLU A 171 -6.14 -2.86 1.98
N VAL A 172 -5.82 -4.13 2.29
CA VAL A 172 -6.18 -5.30 1.47
C VAL A 172 -7.70 -5.43 1.28
N ASN A 173 -8.51 -4.87 2.18
CA ASN A 173 -9.97 -4.76 2.07
C ASN A 173 -10.44 -3.96 0.85
N SER A 174 -9.58 -3.09 0.30
CA SER A 174 -9.88 -2.26 -0.88
C SER A 174 -9.56 -2.97 -2.21
N MET A 175 -9.02 -4.19 -2.14
CA MET A 175 -8.69 -4.97 -3.33
C MET A 175 -10.00 -5.49 -4.00
N PRO A 176 -10.19 -5.30 -5.33
CA PRO A 176 -11.33 -5.85 -6.06
C PRO A 176 -11.39 -7.38 -6.00
N LEU A 177 -12.61 -7.95 -6.02
CA LEU A 177 -12.84 -9.39 -5.90
C LEU A 177 -12.12 -10.23 -6.95
N GLU A 178 -11.97 -9.71 -8.17
CA GLU A 178 -11.22 -10.37 -9.24
C GLU A 178 -9.73 -10.50 -8.90
N LEU A 179 -9.14 -9.45 -8.34
CA LEU A 179 -7.74 -9.45 -7.94
C LEU A 179 -7.52 -10.30 -6.69
N GLN A 180 -8.50 -10.36 -5.79
CA GLN A 180 -8.47 -11.27 -4.65
C GLN A 180 -8.38 -12.74 -5.10
N ALA A 181 -9.13 -13.14 -6.14
CA ALA A 181 -9.05 -14.49 -6.70
C ALA A 181 -7.68 -14.80 -7.33
N LYS A 182 -7.08 -13.81 -8.05
CA LYS A 182 -5.74 -13.94 -8.63
C LYS A 182 -4.67 -14.06 -7.54
N LEU A 183 -4.76 -13.24 -6.50
CA LEU A 183 -3.85 -13.29 -5.35
C LEU A 183 -3.93 -14.66 -4.64
N LEU A 184 -5.14 -15.15 -4.39
CA LEU A 184 -5.33 -16.47 -3.78
C LEU A 184 -4.62 -17.55 -4.59
N ARG A 185 -4.81 -17.55 -5.92
CA ARG A 185 -4.13 -18.52 -6.80
C ARG A 185 -2.62 -18.45 -6.66
N VAL A 186 -2.02 -17.26 -6.58
CA VAL A 186 -0.57 -17.10 -6.37
C VAL A 186 -0.14 -17.69 -5.03
N LEU A 187 -0.90 -17.47 -3.96
CA LEU A 187 -0.60 -17.99 -2.62
C LEU A 187 -0.69 -19.52 -2.53
N GLU A 188 -1.59 -20.13 -3.33
CA GLU A 188 -1.78 -21.58 -3.37
C GLU A 188 -0.74 -22.27 -4.25
N THR A 189 -0.54 -21.76 -5.47
CA THR A 189 0.31 -22.40 -6.47
C THR A 189 1.79 -22.03 -6.35
N LYS A 190 2.11 -21.02 -5.52
CA LYS A 190 3.45 -20.44 -5.44
C LYS A 190 4.02 -20.07 -6.81
N SER A 191 3.13 -19.54 -7.66
CA SER A 191 3.49 -19.09 -8.99
C SER A 191 2.62 -17.90 -9.41
N VAL A 192 3.20 -16.98 -10.16
CA VAL A 192 2.53 -15.80 -10.71
C VAL A 192 2.45 -15.90 -12.23
N LEU A 193 1.33 -15.46 -12.80
CA LEU A 193 1.10 -15.36 -14.23
C LEU A 193 0.93 -13.87 -14.59
N ARG A 194 1.82 -13.34 -15.41
CA ARG A 194 1.69 -11.97 -15.93
C ARG A 194 0.48 -11.84 -16.84
N ILE A 195 -0.07 -10.65 -16.92
CA ILE A 195 -1.15 -10.33 -17.86
C ILE A 195 -0.63 -10.59 -19.29
N GLY A 196 -1.39 -11.37 -20.07
CA GLY A 196 -1.01 -11.76 -21.43
C GLY A 196 0.03 -12.90 -21.52
N ALA A 197 0.53 -13.42 -20.40
CA ALA A 197 1.45 -14.55 -20.39
C ALA A 197 0.72 -15.90 -20.43
N CYS A 198 1.36 -16.91 -21.04
CA CYS A 198 0.88 -18.29 -21.05
C CYS A 198 1.60 -19.20 -20.04
N LYS A 199 2.74 -18.77 -19.50
CA LYS A 199 3.56 -19.60 -18.61
C LYS A 199 3.66 -18.95 -17.23
N PRO A 200 3.27 -19.66 -16.15
CA PRO A 200 3.47 -19.19 -14.79
C PRO A 200 4.95 -19.20 -14.41
N ARG A 201 5.35 -18.32 -13.52
CA ARG A 201 6.69 -18.22 -12.93
C ARG A 201 6.61 -18.63 -11.47
N ALA A 202 7.44 -19.58 -11.05
CA ALA A 202 7.56 -19.96 -9.66
C ALA A 202 8.05 -18.78 -8.81
N ILE A 203 7.51 -18.66 -7.59
CA ILE A 203 7.80 -17.53 -6.72
C ILE A 203 7.71 -17.96 -5.26
N ASP A 204 8.59 -17.42 -4.44
CA ASP A 204 8.64 -17.71 -3.01
C ASP A 204 8.77 -16.40 -2.21
N PHE A 205 7.67 -15.92 -1.68
CA PHE A 205 7.63 -14.73 -0.84
C PHE A 205 6.83 -14.98 0.44
N ARG A 206 7.16 -14.21 1.46
CA ARG A 206 6.35 -14.10 2.68
C ARG A 206 5.30 -13.00 2.50
N LEU A 207 4.07 -13.25 2.96
CA LEU A 207 3.00 -12.26 2.90
C LEU A 207 2.73 -11.64 4.27
N ILE A 208 2.69 -10.31 4.30
CA ILE A 208 2.12 -9.51 5.39
C ILE A 208 0.99 -8.68 4.78
N ALA A 209 -0.22 -8.80 5.31
CA ALA A 209 -1.37 -8.01 4.87
C ALA A 209 -1.82 -7.08 6.00
N ALA A 210 -2.32 -5.91 5.66
CA ALA A 210 -2.87 -4.95 6.61
C ALA A 210 -4.26 -4.49 6.19
N THR A 211 -5.12 -4.23 7.17
CA THR A 211 -6.49 -3.75 6.95
C THR A 211 -6.92 -2.81 8.06
N ASN A 212 -7.75 -1.83 7.70
CA ASN A 212 -8.45 -0.94 8.63
C ASN A 212 -9.91 -1.35 8.86
N ALA A 213 -10.41 -2.36 8.11
CA ALA A 213 -11.76 -2.89 8.18
C ALA A 213 -11.81 -4.26 8.87
N ASP A 214 -12.96 -4.66 9.35
CA ASP A 214 -13.23 -6.04 9.75
C ASP A 214 -13.46 -6.90 8.49
N LEU A 215 -12.48 -7.73 8.15
CA LEU A 215 -12.57 -8.61 6.97
C LEU A 215 -13.68 -9.65 7.10
N ARG A 216 -14.08 -10.07 8.30
CA ARG A 216 -15.23 -10.97 8.48
C ARG A 216 -16.54 -10.29 8.07
N GLU A 217 -16.68 -9.02 8.44
CA GLU A 217 -17.82 -8.22 8.01
C GLU A 217 -17.79 -8.00 6.48
N CYS A 218 -16.62 -7.76 5.89
CA CYS A 218 -16.46 -7.67 4.44
C CYS A 218 -16.84 -9.00 3.74
N VAL A 219 -16.49 -10.15 4.32
CA VAL A 219 -16.89 -11.48 3.81
C VAL A 219 -18.42 -11.63 3.84
N SER A 220 -19.06 -11.30 4.97
CA SER A 220 -20.53 -11.41 5.10
C SER A 220 -21.29 -10.52 4.11
N LYS A 221 -20.66 -9.42 3.67
CA LYS A 221 -21.19 -8.48 2.66
C LYS A 221 -20.79 -8.83 1.21
N ASN A 222 -20.15 -9.96 0.97
CA ASN A 222 -19.58 -10.34 -0.33
C ASN A 222 -18.62 -9.30 -0.94
N GLN A 223 -17.92 -8.53 -0.11
CA GLN A 223 -16.88 -7.57 -0.50
C GLN A 223 -15.47 -8.15 -0.40
N PHE A 224 -15.32 -9.27 0.29
CA PHE A 224 -14.09 -10.01 0.44
C PHE A 224 -14.32 -11.51 0.35
N ARG A 225 -13.41 -12.23 -0.29
CA ARG A 225 -13.53 -13.68 -0.46
C ARG A 225 -13.17 -14.42 0.83
N GLU A 226 -13.99 -15.35 1.22
CA GLU A 226 -13.80 -16.15 2.43
C GLU A 226 -12.53 -17.01 2.37
N ASP A 227 -12.25 -17.61 1.21
CA ASP A 227 -11.05 -18.43 0.98
C ASP A 227 -9.76 -17.61 1.13
N LEU A 228 -9.70 -16.41 0.58
CA LEU A 228 -8.58 -15.51 0.76
C LEU A 228 -8.44 -15.05 2.23
N TYR A 229 -9.57 -14.73 2.90
CA TYR A 229 -9.55 -14.35 4.31
C TYR A 229 -8.83 -15.40 5.17
N TYR A 230 -9.18 -16.68 5.05
CA TYR A 230 -8.52 -17.74 5.81
C TYR A 230 -7.04 -17.90 5.44
N ARG A 231 -6.66 -17.64 4.20
CA ARG A 231 -5.26 -17.69 3.77
C ARG A 231 -4.41 -16.54 4.30
N LEU A 232 -5.01 -15.37 4.50
CA LEU A 232 -4.34 -14.21 5.10
C LEU A 232 -4.30 -14.29 6.62
N ASN A 233 -5.38 -14.73 7.25
CA ASN A 233 -5.60 -14.68 8.70
C ASN A 233 -4.96 -15.87 9.44
N VAL A 234 -3.69 -16.17 9.13
CA VAL A 234 -2.95 -17.24 9.82
C VAL A 234 -2.42 -16.75 11.18
N ILE A 235 -1.79 -15.58 11.20
CA ILE A 235 -1.33 -14.93 12.43
C ILE A 235 -1.97 -13.54 12.50
N PRO A 236 -3.13 -13.37 13.15
CA PRO A 236 -3.74 -12.06 13.35
C PRO A 236 -3.01 -11.26 14.41
N ILE A 237 -2.73 -9.99 14.13
CA ILE A 237 -2.17 -9.03 15.06
C ILE A 237 -3.04 -7.77 15.04
N THR A 238 -3.75 -7.51 16.13
CA THR A 238 -4.59 -6.31 16.25
C THR A 238 -3.83 -5.20 16.95
N ILE A 239 -3.69 -4.06 16.30
CA ILE A 239 -3.00 -2.88 16.81
C ILE A 239 -4.04 -1.91 17.38
N PRO A 240 -4.00 -1.62 18.69
CA PRO A 240 -4.96 -0.73 19.32
C PRO A 240 -4.79 0.71 18.82
N PRO A 241 -5.88 1.47 18.68
CA PRO A 241 -5.77 2.89 18.34
C PRO A 241 -5.14 3.67 19.52
N LEU A 242 -4.52 4.81 19.20
CA LEU A 242 -3.73 5.59 20.16
C LEU A 242 -4.56 6.02 21.40
N LYS A 243 -5.85 6.26 21.22
CA LYS A 243 -6.78 6.59 22.35
C LYS A 243 -6.88 5.48 23.39
N ASP A 244 -6.66 4.22 23.02
CA ASP A 244 -6.74 3.05 23.91
C ASP A 244 -5.35 2.68 24.49
N ARG A 245 -4.33 3.53 24.23
CA ARG A 245 -2.95 3.42 24.74
C ARG A 245 -2.38 4.80 25.12
N PRO A 246 -2.99 5.50 26.08
CA PRO A 246 -2.63 6.89 26.43
C PRO A 246 -1.18 7.05 26.89
N GLU A 247 -0.56 5.99 27.44
CA GLU A 247 0.84 5.98 27.87
C GLU A 247 1.82 6.23 26.71
N ASP A 248 1.40 5.92 25.47
CA ASP A 248 2.22 6.10 24.27
C ASP A 248 2.12 7.51 23.70
N ILE A 249 1.11 8.31 24.07
CA ILE A 249 0.85 9.64 23.47
C ILE A 249 2.06 10.57 23.69
N ARG A 250 2.49 10.72 24.94
CA ARG A 250 3.57 11.65 25.29
C ARG A 250 4.92 11.23 24.69
N PRO A 251 5.35 9.96 24.74
CA PRO A 251 6.55 9.49 24.09
C PRO A 251 6.54 9.70 22.57
N LEU A 252 5.42 9.40 21.90
CA LEU A 252 5.28 9.62 20.46
C LEU A 252 5.33 11.11 20.10
N ALA A 253 4.63 11.97 20.85
CA ALA A 253 4.65 13.41 20.64
C ALA A 253 6.08 13.97 20.78
N ASN A 254 6.82 13.56 21.80
CA ASN A 254 8.21 13.98 22.00
C ASN A 254 9.14 13.52 20.88
N TYR A 255 8.96 12.29 20.40
CA TYR A 255 9.75 11.75 19.29
C TYR A 255 9.51 12.56 18.01
N PHE A 256 8.25 12.75 17.62
CA PHE A 256 7.94 13.52 16.41
C PHE A 256 8.38 14.98 16.52
N LEU A 257 8.22 15.60 17.70
CA LEU A 257 8.73 16.94 17.94
C LEU A 257 10.24 17.01 17.72
N GLN A 258 11.00 16.06 18.27
CA GLN A 258 12.46 16.02 18.09
C GLN A 258 12.84 15.77 16.61
N LYS A 259 12.17 14.83 15.95
CA LYS A 259 12.36 14.49 14.52
C LYS A 259 12.14 15.74 13.64
N PHE A 260 11.03 16.44 13.83
CA PHE A 260 10.73 17.64 13.05
C PHE A 260 11.63 18.82 13.40
N CYS A 261 11.97 19.04 14.68
CA CYS A 261 12.93 20.08 15.06
C CYS A 261 14.30 19.85 14.39
N ALA A 262 14.77 18.60 14.36
CA ALA A 262 16.01 18.27 13.68
C ALA A 262 15.92 18.49 12.16
N GLN A 263 14.83 18.07 11.54
CA GLN A 263 14.59 18.20 10.09
C GLN A 263 14.52 19.67 9.64
N TYR A 264 13.92 20.55 10.45
CA TYR A 264 13.71 21.96 10.11
C TYR A 264 14.72 22.89 10.77
N GLY A 265 15.76 22.37 11.45
CA GLY A 265 16.78 23.19 12.12
C GLY A 265 16.24 24.06 13.26
N LEU A 266 15.11 23.66 13.87
CA LEU A 266 14.46 24.41 14.94
C LEU A 266 15.04 24.00 16.30
N GLN A 267 15.46 24.97 17.11
CA GLN A 267 15.84 24.72 18.51
C GLN A 267 14.57 24.58 19.37
N LYS A 268 14.53 23.50 20.16
CA LYS A 268 13.47 23.30 21.16
C LYS A 268 13.54 24.44 22.18
N ARG A 269 12.56 25.32 22.21
CA ARG A 269 12.36 26.27 23.29
C ARG A 269 11.59 25.63 24.44
#